data_a0a612290f1daa65c94b208456856b98
#
_entry.id   a0a612290f1daa65c94b208456856b98
#
_cell.length_a   1.000
_cell.length_b   1.000
_cell.length_c   1.000
_cell.angle_alpha   90.00
_cell.angle_beta   90.00
_cell.angle_gamma   90.00
#
_symmetry.space_group_name_H-M   'P 1'
#
loop_
_entity.id
_entity.type
_entity.pdbx_description
1 polymer ?
#
loop_
_entity_poly.entity_id
_entity_poly.type
_entity_poly.pdbx_seq_one_letter_code
_entity_poly.pdbx_strand_id
1 'polypeptide(L)'
;ADSMGVDIIQNCEVTGFDVSNGVIKGVKTSKGNIKAKKIGLCVAGSTNILAEMLNMTLPVETHLLQACVSEPIKPILDHVVTFGAGHFYCSQSDKGEMVMGGDLDGYNSYAQRGNLPTLQHVLTEGIAMMPFLSKLKMLRTWGGIMDMSMDGSPIIDKTHIKGLYLNCGWCYGGFKATPASGWTFAHTIAQDR
;
A
#
# COMPACT_ATOMS: atom_id res chain seq x y z
N ALA A 1 -14.48 -10.92 -4.96
CA ALA A 1 -14.80 -9.96 -6.03
C ALA A 1 -15.31 -10.72 -7.27
N ASP A 2 -14.55 -11.64 -7.84
CA ASP A 2 -14.92 -12.43 -9.02
C ASP A 2 -16.29 -13.10 -8.89
N SER A 3 -16.55 -13.79 -7.77
CA SER A 3 -17.85 -14.41 -7.48
C SER A 3 -19.04 -13.43 -7.43
N MET A 4 -18.78 -12.14 -7.39
CA MET A 4 -19.77 -11.06 -7.42
C MET A 4 -19.86 -10.37 -8.80
N GLY A 5 -19.22 -10.93 -9.82
CA GLY A 5 -19.24 -10.40 -11.18
C GLY A 5 -18.25 -9.26 -11.44
N VAL A 6 -17.18 -9.17 -10.66
CA VAL A 6 -16.10 -8.21 -10.88
C VAL A 6 -15.04 -8.85 -11.79
N ASP A 7 -14.78 -8.26 -12.94
CA ASP A 7 -13.69 -8.69 -13.83
C ASP A 7 -12.33 -8.30 -13.23
N ILE A 8 -11.43 -9.28 -13.05
CA ILE A 8 -10.08 -9.09 -12.56
C ILE A 8 -9.09 -9.31 -13.69
N ILE A 9 -8.44 -8.25 -14.16
CA ILE A 9 -7.48 -8.32 -15.27
C ILE A 9 -6.05 -8.21 -14.69
N GLN A 10 -5.42 -9.37 -14.52
CA GLN A 10 -4.05 -9.46 -14.00
C GLN A 10 -3.02 -9.11 -15.09
N ASN A 11 -1.81 -8.67 -14.64
CA ASN A 11 -0.71 -8.30 -15.53
C ASN A 11 -1.14 -7.28 -16.61
N CYS A 12 -1.88 -6.27 -16.18
CA CYS A 12 -2.45 -5.23 -17.03
C CYS A 12 -2.06 -3.87 -16.47
N GLU A 13 -1.00 -3.30 -17.01
CA GLU A 13 -0.48 -2.00 -16.59
C GLU A 13 -1.32 -0.87 -17.18
N VAL A 14 -1.66 0.12 -16.36
CA VAL A 14 -2.25 1.38 -16.84
C VAL A 14 -1.14 2.28 -17.35
N THR A 15 -1.19 2.62 -18.64
CA THR A 15 -0.20 3.44 -19.34
C THR A 15 -0.68 4.85 -19.67
N GLY A 16 -1.92 5.17 -19.31
CA GLY A 16 -2.50 6.50 -19.51
C GLY A 16 -4.01 6.52 -19.35
N PHE A 17 -4.56 7.69 -19.58
CA PHE A 17 -6.00 7.95 -19.46
C PHE A 17 -6.56 8.56 -20.74
N ASP A 18 -7.85 8.35 -20.94
CA ASP A 18 -8.64 9.02 -21.95
C ASP A 18 -9.53 10.05 -21.26
N VAL A 19 -9.21 11.35 -21.43
CA VAL A 19 -9.94 12.48 -20.85
C VAL A 19 -10.37 13.41 -21.97
N SER A 20 -11.64 13.78 -21.99
CA SER A 20 -12.19 14.73 -22.97
C SER A 20 -13.07 15.75 -22.27
N ASN A 21 -12.77 17.03 -22.49
CA ASN A 21 -13.50 18.17 -21.89
C ASN A 21 -13.63 18.05 -20.35
N GLY A 22 -12.56 17.65 -19.65
CA GLY A 22 -12.55 17.50 -18.19
C GLY A 22 -13.35 16.30 -17.67
N VAL A 23 -13.70 15.34 -18.53
CA VAL A 23 -14.46 14.13 -18.19
C VAL A 23 -13.63 12.89 -18.53
N ILE A 24 -13.47 11.98 -17.58
CA ILE A 24 -12.83 10.70 -17.83
C ILE A 24 -13.68 9.83 -18.77
N LYS A 25 -13.05 9.15 -19.72
CA LYS A 25 -13.70 8.27 -20.69
C LYS A 25 -13.19 6.83 -20.61
N GLY A 26 -12.00 6.64 -20.04
CA GLY A 26 -11.39 5.33 -19.93
C GLY A 26 -9.93 5.36 -19.52
N VAL A 27 -9.32 4.20 -19.51
CA VAL A 27 -7.88 3.99 -19.28
C VAL A 27 -7.25 3.32 -20.49
N LYS A 28 -5.99 3.68 -20.75
CA LYS A 28 -5.10 2.99 -21.69
C LYS A 28 -4.30 1.98 -20.90
N THR A 29 -4.21 0.77 -21.39
CA THR A 29 -3.49 -0.29 -20.70
C THR A 29 -2.57 -1.07 -21.65
N SER A 30 -1.64 -1.84 -21.09
CA SER A 30 -0.77 -2.74 -21.83
C SER A 30 -1.54 -3.83 -22.61
N LYS A 31 -2.82 -4.04 -22.29
CA LYS A 31 -3.70 -5.03 -22.95
C LYS A 31 -4.79 -4.41 -23.81
N GLY A 32 -4.75 -3.09 -24.02
CA GLY A 32 -5.75 -2.36 -24.79
C GLY A 32 -6.49 -1.31 -23.95
N ASN A 33 -7.39 -0.58 -24.58
CA ASN A 33 -8.12 0.51 -23.94
C ASN A 33 -9.42 -0.01 -23.30
N ILE A 34 -9.68 0.44 -22.07
CA ILE A 34 -10.92 0.11 -21.34
C ILE A 34 -11.74 1.40 -21.21
N LYS A 35 -12.95 1.41 -21.78
CA LYS A 35 -13.88 2.53 -21.63
C LYS A 35 -14.63 2.42 -20.31
N ALA A 36 -14.69 3.53 -19.57
CA ALA A 36 -15.42 3.59 -18.31
C ALA A 36 -16.01 5.00 -18.10
N LYS A 37 -17.16 5.06 -17.45
CA LYS A 37 -17.81 6.31 -17.06
C LYS A 37 -17.26 6.90 -15.76
N LYS A 38 -16.76 6.01 -14.89
CA LYS A 38 -16.20 6.33 -13.59
C LYS A 38 -14.96 5.45 -13.35
N ILE A 39 -13.92 6.04 -12.79
CA ILE A 39 -12.65 5.37 -12.50
C ILE A 39 -12.22 5.72 -11.09
N GLY A 40 -11.89 4.70 -10.28
CA GLY A 40 -11.29 4.87 -8.96
C GLY A 40 -9.81 4.53 -8.99
N LEU A 41 -8.97 5.43 -8.53
CA LEU A 41 -7.54 5.18 -8.32
C LEU A 41 -7.31 4.66 -6.90
N CYS A 42 -6.94 3.37 -6.80
CA CYS A 42 -6.62 2.66 -5.56
C CYS A 42 -5.27 1.97 -5.73
N VAL A 43 -4.21 2.75 -6.00
CA VAL A 43 -2.92 2.25 -6.48
C VAL A 43 -1.77 2.48 -5.50
N ALA A 44 -2.09 2.83 -4.26
CA ALA A 44 -1.15 3.00 -3.15
C ALA A 44 0.09 3.81 -3.56
N GLY A 45 1.30 3.28 -3.35
CA GLY A 45 2.55 3.98 -3.68
C GLY A 45 2.73 4.39 -5.14
N SER A 46 1.91 3.90 -6.07
CA SER A 46 1.92 4.35 -7.48
C SER A 46 0.97 5.52 -7.76
N THR A 47 0.34 6.10 -6.74
CA THR A 47 -0.69 7.14 -6.89
C THR A 47 -0.16 8.36 -7.64
N ASN A 48 1.01 8.88 -7.29
CA ASN A 48 1.56 10.06 -7.97
C ASN A 48 1.97 9.79 -9.41
N ILE A 49 2.46 8.60 -9.73
CA ILE A 49 2.80 8.23 -11.12
C ILE A 49 1.54 8.36 -12.01
N LEU A 50 0.40 7.86 -11.54
CA LEU A 50 -0.83 7.93 -12.31
C LEU A 50 -1.47 9.33 -12.26
N ALA A 51 -1.33 10.05 -11.17
CA ALA A 51 -1.78 11.44 -11.05
C ALA A 51 -1.02 12.37 -12.01
N GLU A 52 0.29 12.20 -12.16
CA GLU A 52 1.13 12.94 -13.11
C GLU A 52 0.69 12.74 -14.56
N MET A 53 0.22 11.54 -14.94
CA MET A 53 -0.34 11.31 -16.28
C MET A 53 -1.60 12.15 -16.57
N LEU A 54 -2.21 12.70 -15.51
CA LEU A 54 -3.41 13.55 -15.55
C LEU A 54 -3.10 15.01 -15.20
N ASN A 55 -1.82 15.38 -15.11
CA ASN A 55 -1.34 16.69 -14.66
C ASN A 55 -1.90 17.09 -13.28
N MET A 56 -2.05 16.11 -12.39
CA MET A 56 -2.47 16.32 -11.00
C MET A 56 -1.27 16.16 -10.06
N THR A 57 -1.19 17.03 -9.05
CA THR A 57 -0.25 16.90 -7.93
C THR A 57 -1.06 16.60 -6.68
N LEU A 58 -0.68 15.54 -5.96
CA LEU A 58 -1.32 15.14 -4.72
C LEU A 58 -0.34 15.30 -3.55
N PRO A 59 -0.81 15.64 -2.35
CA PRO A 59 0.04 15.77 -1.16
C PRO A 59 0.38 14.38 -0.57
N VAL A 60 0.99 13.55 -1.40
CA VAL A 60 1.33 12.16 -1.09
C VAL A 60 2.77 11.89 -1.54
N GLU A 61 3.56 11.24 -0.71
CA GLU A 61 4.89 10.74 -1.06
C GLU A 61 4.89 9.23 -1.09
N THR A 62 5.80 8.65 -1.86
CA THR A 62 5.97 7.20 -1.95
C THR A 62 7.20 6.79 -1.19
N HIS A 63 7.02 5.91 -0.20
CA HIS A 63 8.10 5.37 0.61
C HIS A 63 8.12 3.85 0.57
N LEU A 64 9.32 3.28 0.70
CA LEU A 64 9.47 1.83 0.78
C LEU A 64 9.31 1.37 2.23
N LEU A 65 8.28 0.57 2.49
CA LEU A 65 8.09 -0.15 3.75
C LEU A 65 8.77 -1.51 3.65
N GLN A 66 9.57 -1.87 4.67
CA GLN A 66 10.36 -3.10 4.65
C GLN A 66 9.86 -4.12 5.67
N ALA A 67 10.01 -5.38 5.28
CA ALA A 67 9.73 -6.51 6.14
C ALA A 67 10.75 -7.63 5.93
N CYS A 68 10.82 -8.53 6.90
CA CYS A 68 11.67 -9.69 6.88
C CYS A 68 11.01 -10.88 7.54
N VAL A 69 11.53 -12.06 7.29
CA VAL A 69 11.03 -13.31 7.86
C VAL A 69 12.18 -14.18 8.38
N SER A 70 11.98 -14.77 9.57
CA SER A 70 12.95 -15.67 10.19
C SER A 70 12.78 -17.13 9.74
N GLU A 71 13.70 -17.98 10.18
CA GLU A 71 13.50 -19.43 10.24
C GLU A 71 12.29 -19.77 11.14
N PRO A 72 11.62 -20.92 10.92
CA PRO A 72 10.49 -21.33 11.73
C PRO A 72 10.93 -21.76 13.13
N ILE A 73 10.14 -21.41 14.13
CA ILE A 73 10.28 -21.83 15.51
C ILE A 73 8.96 -22.41 16.03
N LYS A 74 8.97 -23.01 17.20
CA LYS A 74 7.74 -23.48 17.85
C LYS A 74 6.75 -22.30 18.03
N PRO A 75 5.44 -22.57 17.98
CA PRO A 75 4.43 -21.54 18.24
C PRO A 75 4.61 -20.91 19.62
N ILE A 76 4.76 -19.60 19.66
CA ILE A 76 4.93 -18.77 20.87
C ILE A 76 4.16 -17.47 20.83
N LEU A 77 3.62 -17.10 19.67
CA LEU A 77 2.98 -15.81 19.46
C LEU A 77 1.70 -15.96 18.63
N ASP A 78 0.54 -15.83 19.29
CA ASP A 78 -0.77 -15.99 18.66
C ASP A 78 -1.37 -14.64 18.16
N HIS A 79 -0.67 -13.54 18.39
CA HIS A 79 -1.16 -12.18 18.10
C HIS A 79 -0.13 -11.40 17.30
N VAL A 80 -0.59 -10.38 16.58
CA VAL A 80 0.30 -9.37 16.03
C VAL A 80 0.67 -8.39 17.14
N VAL A 81 1.95 -8.27 17.40
CA VAL A 81 2.50 -7.28 18.35
C VAL A 81 3.03 -6.10 17.55
N THR A 82 2.67 -4.90 17.95
CA THR A 82 3.14 -3.65 17.32
C THR A 82 3.74 -2.72 18.38
N PHE A 83 4.82 -2.05 18.00
CA PHE A 83 5.45 -1.01 18.78
C PHE A 83 5.59 0.24 17.93
N GLY A 84 4.61 1.14 18.02
CA GLY A 84 4.51 2.31 17.15
C GLY A 84 5.69 3.28 17.28
N ALA A 85 6.20 3.50 18.49
CA ALA A 85 7.32 4.41 18.71
C ALA A 85 8.65 3.89 18.12
N GLY A 86 8.84 2.58 18.06
CA GLY A 86 10.01 1.94 17.45
C GLY A 86 9.78 1.51 15.99
N HIS A 87 8.64 1.87 15.39
CA HIS A 87 8.30 1.45 14.02
C HIS A 87 8.50 -0.05 13.79
N PHE A 88 8.01 -0.86 14.73
CA PHE A 88 8.18 -2.31 14.71
C PHE A 88 6.85 -3.05 14.82
N TYR A 89 6.69 -4.09 14.06
CA TYR A 89 5.67 -5.11 14.28
C TYR A 89 6.25 -6.51 14.13
N CYS A 90 5.62 -7.46 14.80
CA CYS A 90 5.96 -8.87 14.70
C CYS A 90 4.70 -9.74 14.78
N SER A 91 4.67 -10.77 13.96
CA SER A 91 3.67 -11.85 14.04
C SER A 91 4.33 -13.18 13.74
N GLN A 92 3.72 -14.27 14.20
CA GLN A 92 4.17 -15.60 13.84
C GLN A 92 3.22 -16.23 12.81
N SER A 93 3.77 -16.79 11.74
CA SER A 93 3.00 -17.49 10.72
C SER A 93 2.55 -18.88 11.22
N ASP A 94 1.55 -19.47 10.56
CA ASP A 94 1.11 -20.85 10.85
C ASP A 94 2.20 -21.89 10.65
N LYS A 95 3.26 -21.55 9.88
CA LYS A 95 4.43 -22.41 9.68
C LYS A 95 5.54 -22.19 10.71
N GLY A 96 5.35 -21.19 11.59
CA GLY A 96 6.27 -20.91 12.70
C GLY A 96 7.27 -19.77 12.45
N GLU A 97 7.35 -19.21 11.22
CA GLU A 97 8.26 -18.10 10.96
C GLU A 97 7.79 -16.82 11.65
N MET A 98 8.76 -16.05 12.17
CA MET A 98 8.50 -14.69 12.67
C MET A 98 8.56 -13.70 11.51
N VAL A 99 7.45 -13.04 11.22
CA VAL A 99 7.35 -11.96 10.22
C VAL A 99 7.49 -10.64 10.96
N MET A 100 8.47 -9.84 10.57
CA MET A 100 8.84 -8.59 11.24
C MET A 100 8.97 -7.46 10.22
N GLY A 101 8.63 -6.24 10.62
CA GLY A 101 8.75 -5.07 9.79
C GLY A 101 8.26 -3.83 10.52
N GLY A 102 7.99 -2.74 9.78
CA GLY A 102 7.36 -1.55 10.34
C GLY A 102 8.09 -0.26 10.07
N ASP A 103 9.35 -0.31 9.66
CA ASP A 103 10.10 0.88 9.29
C ASP A 103 10.17 1.08 7.78
N LEU A 104 10.40 2.30 7.37
CA LEU A 104 10.41 2.73 5.97
C LEU A 104 11.65 3.56 5.65
N ASP A 105 11.93 3.68 4.38
CA ASP A 105 12.97 4.60 3.90
C ASP A 105 12.56 6.04 4.16
N GLY A 106 13.46 6.84 4.71
CA GLY A 106 13.22 8.25 5.03
C GLY A 106 13.22 9.20 3.82
N TYR A 107 13.04 8.67 2.60
CA TYR A 107 13.02 9.45 1.36
C TYR A 107 12.02 8.88 0.35
N ASN A 108 11.53 9.74 -0.52
CA ASN A 108 10.60 9.35 -1.59
C ASN A 108 11.30 8.39 -2.57
N SER A 109 10.71 7.20 -2.76
CA SER A 109 11.31 6.15 -3.60
C SER A 109 10.26 5.18 -4.13
N TYR A 110 10.42 4.78 -5.39
CA TYR A 110 9.65 3.70 -6.02
C TYR A 110 10.41 2.37 -6.07
N ALA A 111 11.56 2.30 -5.43
CA ALA A 111 12.32 1.06 -5.31
C ALA A 111 11.50 0.01 -4.55
N GLN A 112 11.57 -1.25 -4.97
CA GLN A 112 10.92 -2.37 -4.30
C GLN A 112 11.95 -3.33 -3.70
N ARG A 113 13.12 -2.80 -3.38
CA ARG A 113 14.22 -3.53 -2.74
C ARG A 113 14.46 -2.96 -1.37
N GLY A 114 14.53 -3.82 -0.36
CA GLY A 114 14.95 -3.41 0.96
C GLY A 114 16.40 -2.90 1.00
N ASN A 115 16.72 -2.16 2.03
CA ASN A 115 18.09 -1.73 2.34
C ASN A 115 18.49 -2.21 3.74
N LEU A 116 19.79 -2.34 3.96
CA LEU A 116 20.32 -2.85 5.22
C LEU A 116 20.09 -1.89 6.41
N PRO A 117 20.25 -0.57 6.29
CA PRO A 117 20.01 0.34 7.40
C PRO A 117 18.60 0.24 7.99
N THR A 118 17.57 0.25 7.15
CA THR A 118 16.17 0.11 7.60
C THR A 118 15.92 -1.26 8.23
N LEU A 119 16.43 -2.33 7.61
CA LEU A 119 16.32 -3.67 8.17
C LEU A 119 17.03 -3.78 9.53
N GLN A 120 18.22 -3.22 9.65
CA GLN A 120 18.96 -3.20 10.90
C GLN A 120 18.20 -2.46 11.99
N HIS A 121 17.56 -1.34 11.68
CA HIS A 121 16.71 -0.61 12.61
C HIS A 121 15.54 -1.47 13.09
N VAL A 122 14.77 -2.05 12.18
CA VAL A 122 13.64 -2.96 12.50
C VAL A 122 14.08 -4.10 13.43
N LEU A 123 15.21 -4.74 13.13
CA LEU A 123 15.71 -5.85 13.94
C LEU A 123 16.22 -5.39 15.31
N THR A 124 16.83 -4.21 15.39
CA THR A 124 17.30 -3.64 16.67
C THR A 124 16.12 -3.36 17.60
N GLU A 125 15.07 -2.71 17.09
CA GLU A 125 13.85 -2.45 17.85
C GLU A 125 13.15 -3.76 18.25
N GLY A 126 13.09 -4.70 17.31
CA GLY A 126 12.52 -6.02 17.60
C GLY A 126 13.26 -6.78 18.71
N ILE A 127 14.59 -6.79 18.69
CA ILE A 127 15.42 -7.45 19.73
C ILE A 127 15.29 -6.72 21.07
N ALA A 128 15.16 -5.40 21.08
CA ALA A 128 14.94 -4.64 22.32
C ALA A 128 13.62 -5.02 22.97
N MET A 129 12.56 -5.26 22.18
CA MET A 129 11.26 -5.72 22.68
C MET A 129 11.23 -7.21 23.03
N MET A 130 11.80 -8.03 22.17
CA MET A 130 11.76 -9.51 22.24
C MET A 130 13.18 -10.07 22.10
N PRO A 131 13.96 -10.13 23.17
CA PRO A 131 15.38 -10.52 23.10
C PRO A 131 15.64 -11.88 22.44
N PHE A 132 14.70 -12.80 22.46
CA PHE A 132 14.83 -14.10 21.81
C PHE A 132 15.01 -14.00 20.28
N LEU A 133 14.54 -12.93 19.65
CA LEU A 133 14.68 -12.69 18.21
C LEU A 133 16.15 -12.63 17.77
N SER A 134 17.06 -12.25 18.68
CA SER A 134 18.51 -12.24 18.43
C SER A 134 19.12 -13.62 18.10
N LYS A 135 18.41 -14.69 18.42
CA LYS A 135 18.86 -16.07 18.17
C LYS A 135 18.36 -16.64 16.85
N LEU A 136 17.46 -15.93 16.16
CA LEU A 136 16.83 -16.41 14.94
C LEU A 136 17.66 -16.04 13.71
N LYS A 137 17.67 -16.93 12.74
CA LYS A 137 18.27 -16.66 11.43
C LYS A 137 17.22 -16.04 10.50
N MET A 138 17.62 -14.98 9.82
CA MET A 138 16.80 -14.37 8.79
C MET A 138 16.86 -15.16 7.50
N LEU A 139 15.71 -15.46 6.90
CA LEU A 139 15.63 -16.20 5.64
C LEU A 139 15.55 -15.26 4.44
N ARG A 140 14.74 -14.21 4.53
CA ARG A 140 14.59 -13.23 3.44
C ARG A 140 14.02 -11.92 3.94
N THR A 141 14.20 -10.92 3.09
CA THR A 141 13.64 -9.56 3.24
C THR A 141 12.89 -9.17 1.97
N TRP A 142 11.95 -8.28 2.08
CA TRP A 142 11.26 -7.67 0.95
C TRP A 142 10.82 -6.26 1.30
N GLY A 143 10.41 -5.49 0.29
CA GLY A 143 9.85 -4.17 0.46
C GLY A 143 8.65 -3.96 -0.46
N GLY A 144 7.76 -3.08 -0.05
CA GLY A 144 6.61 -2.64 -0.82
C GLY A 144 6.44 -1.14 -0.72
N ILE A 145 6.10 -0.51 -1.84
CA ILE A 145 5.84 0.92 -1.88
C ILE A 145 4.50 1.26 -1.25
N MET A 146 4.50 2.26 -0.39
CA MET A 146 3.31 2.78 0.27
C MET A 146 3.16 4.27 0.01
N ASP A 147 1.94 4.74 0.11
CA ASP A 147 1.55 6.13 -0.07
C ASP A 147 1.44 6.84 1.28
N MET A 148 2.32 7.81 1.50
CA MET A 148 2.35 8.63 2.70
C MET A 148 1.74 9.99 2.42
N SER A 149 0.59 10.29 3.04
CA SER A 149 0.04 11.65 3.05
C SER A 149 0.79 12.53 4.04
N MET A 150 0.79 13.84 3.80
CA MET A 150 1.55 14.79 4.62
C MET A 150 1.08 14.88 6.07
N ASP A 151 -0.17 14.57 6.35
CA ASP A 151 -0.78 14.65 7.68
C ASP A 151 -1.13 13.26 8.27
N GLY A 152 -0.76 12.19 7.57
CA GLY A 152 -1.08 10.82 8.00
C GLY A 152 -2.54 10.41 7.77
N SER A 153 -3.35 11.25 7.11
CA SER A 153 -4.77 10.99 6.85
C SER A 153 -5.00 10.53 5.41
N PRO A 154 -5.89 9.56 5.17
CA PRO A 154 -6.19 9.11 3.82
C PRO A 154 -7.02 10.12 3.03
N ILE A 155 -6.91 10.05 1.72
CA ILE A 155 -7.68 10.85 0.77
C ILE A 155 -8.70 9.93 0.10
N ILE A 156 -9.98 10.15 0.37
CA ILE A 156 -11.11 9.52 -0.32
C ILE A 156 -11.99 10.63 -0.87
N ASP A 157 -11.88 10.91 -2.15
CA ASP A 157 -12.62 12.02 -2.75
C ASP A 157 -12.71 11.88 -4.27
N LYS A 158 -13.52 12.75 -4.87
CA LYS A 158 -13.53 13.00 -6.32
C LYS A 158 -12.46 14.02 -6.68
N THR A 159 -12.03 13.98 -7.92
CA THR A 159 -11.07 14.96 -8.47
C THR A 159 -11.77 16.06 -9.26
N HIS A 160 -10.99 17.05 -9.73
CA HIS A 160 -11.47 18.04 -10.68
C HIS A 160 -11.81 17.44 -12.06
N ILE A 161 -11.36 16.21 -12.35
CA ILE A 161 -11.74 15.48 -13.57
C ILE A 161 -13.01 14.68 -13.26
N LYS A 162 -14.10 15.07 -13.91
CA LYS A 162 -15.40 14.43 -13.68
C LYS A 162 -15.35 12.91 -13.96
N GLY A 163 -15.81 12.14 -12.98
CA GLY A 163 -15.82 10.68 -13.04
C GLY A 163 -14.52 10.01 -12.58
N LEU A 164 -13.52 10.78 -12.14
CA LEU A 164 -12.28 10.27 -11.56
C LEU A 164 -12.27 10.48 -10.04
N TYR A 165 -12.01 9.39 -9.30
CA TYR A 165 -12.05 9.36 -7.83
C TYR A 165 -10.74 8.81 -7.29
N LEU A 166 -10.37 9.22 -6.07
CA LEU A 166 -9.15 8.82 -5.37
C LEU A 166 -9.48 8.06 -4.08
N ASN A 167 -8.70 7.03 -3.81
CA ASN A 167 -8.62 6.38 -2.50
C ASN A 167 -7.15 6.03 -2.25
N CYS A 168 -6.43 6.92 -1.58
CA CYS A 168 -4.98 6.86 -1.41
C CYS A 168 -4.51 7.52 -0.10
N GLY A 169 -3.19 7.57 0.13
CA GLY A 169 -2.59 8.24 1.29
C GLY A 169 -2.82 7.52 2.61
N TRP A 170 -2.93 6.19 2.57
CA TRP A 170 -3.29 5.38 3.74
C TRP A 170 -2.16 5.16 4.73
N CYS A 171 -0.93 5.52 4.40
CA CYS A 171 0.21 5.37 5.28
C CYS A 171 0.29 3.94 5.86
N TYR A 172 0.40 3.82 7.18
CA TYR A 172 0.40 2.53 7.89
C TYR A 172 -1.01 1.95 8.14
N GLY A 173 -2.07 2.70 7.79
CA GLY A 173 -3.45 2.39 8.16
C GLY A 173 -4.23 1.53 7.19
N GLY A 174 -3.75 1.33 5.97
CA GLY A 174 -4.52 0.83 4.85
C GLY A 174 -5.16 -0.54 5.06
N PHE A 175 -4.38 -1.53 5.50
CA PHE A 175 -4.89 -2.89 5.63
C PHE A 175 -6.09 -2.99 6.61
N LYS A 176 -5.94 -2.47 7.81
CA LYS A 176 -7.01 -2.52 8.83
C LYS A 176 -8.23 -1.66 8.48
N ALA A 177 -8.04 -0.63 7.67
CA ALA A 177 -9.12 0.25 7.23
C ALA A 177 -9.86 -0.24 5.98
N THR A 178 -9.40 -1.30 5.31
CA THR A 178 -9.94 -1.78 4.04
C THR A 178 -11.48 -1.90 3.99
N PRO A 179 -12.18 -2.48 4.99
CA PRO A 179 -13.64 -2.58 4.92
C PRO A 179 -14.33 -1.22 4.92
N ALA A 180 -13.94 -0.33 5.83
CA ALA A 180 -14.53 1.01 5.93
C ALA A 180 -14.17 1.89 4.72
N SER A 181 -12.92 1.84 4.29
CA SER A 181 -12.41 2.52 3.09
C SER A 181 -13.17 2.09 1.83
N GLY A 182 -13.33 0.80 1.62
CA GLY A 182 -14.06 0.26 0.48
C GLY A 182 -15.54 0.67 0.48
N TRP A 183 -16.17 0.64 1.64
CA TRP A 183 -17.56 1.08 1.80
C TRP A 183 -17.72 2.59 1.48
N THR A 184 -16.89 3.43 2.11
CA THR A 184 -16.90 4.88 1.89
C THR A 184 -16.65 5.22 0.42
N PHE A 185 -15.62 4.61 -0.18
CA PHE A 185 -15.27 4.87 -1.57
C PHE A 185 -16.35 4.44 -2.56
N ALA A 186 -17.00 3.30 -2.31
CA ALA A 186 -18.15 2.85 -3.12
C ALA A 186 -19.29 3.86 -3.09
N HIS A 187 -19.59 4.44 -1.91
CA HIS A 187 -20.61 5.49 -1.79
C HIS A 187 -20.19 6.79 -2.46
N THR A 188 -18.94 7.21 -2.31
CA THR A 188 -18.39 8.40 -3.01
C THR A 188 -18.55 8.26 -4.52
N ILE A 189 -18.20 7.10 -5.09
CA ILE A 189 -18.36 6.84 -6.53
C ILE A 189 -19.85 6.78 -6.93
N ALA A 190 -20.68 6.09 -6.16
CA ALA A 190 -22.08 5.91 -6.50
C ALA A 190 -22.84 7.23 -6.49
N GLN A 191 -22.66 8.04 -5.46
CA GLN A 191 -23.39 9.28 -5.21
C GLN A 191 -22.75 10.53 -5.86
N ASP A 192 -21.55 10.40 -6.41
CA ASP A 192 -20.76 11.49 -7.01
C ASP A 192 -20.50 12.66 -6.03
N ARG A 193 -20.21 12.33 -4.78
CA ARG A 193 -19.96 13.31 -3.71
C ARG A 193 -18.98 12.81 -2.68
#